data_6d21252b2e5174c915fbd43330891715
#
_entry.id   6d21252b2e5174c915fbd43330891715
#
_cell.length_a   1.000
_cell.length_b   1.000
_cell.length_c   1.000
_cell.angle_alpha   90.00
_cell.angle_beta   90.00
_cell.angle_gamma   90.00
#
_symmetry.space_group_name_H-M   'P 1'
#
loop_
_entity.id
_entity.type
_entity.pdbx_description
1 polymer ?
#
loop_
_entity_poly.entity_id
_entity_poly.type
_entity_poly.pdbx_seq_one_letter_code
_entity_poly.pdbx_strand_id
1 'polypeptide(L)'
;MKKTLLLIFLLALVFPLSAQMPGGAKVEVSHKTQVVNGKRYFVHIVDRGQTVYAISRAYGLKEVEAVTKKDIHFLQVGDTVWLPCKGQKLADGTTAPQATDQVTQSAANQGTGVGSQPTMVRQPSVEEQKEEPIGPVATIRPRVNPQSIVVSLMMPFNLSQMDKISTSKFDVEQRGKTSYKSLEFIQFYEGLLLGLEKLEKRGYNVTLNVVDVEGNSDEDVEKAFNSHNVAQSDLLITMLTRQPFHKAAQLARDAQLFIVNPVADRPEIVKNNPYVFKCMPSYEAYAKRTVQAIQVSHPNAPIYIIHSKAKGESAALEALTAEIEARPSLTYSLFDWSQSAKLTNALKSGERAVVISMYDQDKSKNRIYVSQLLNKLSAFKSRAPYLYSYDDWSTLYGDIDFAQLQNLNYSTFYRDWISSDETHKEFIQLFNDRYSIEPTDVYAGMAHDIILYFVSGIQQKGTEFFRSPIIATPQGMIYPLSFSHSRADYGYENQYAILYRMSDFHFIPVQ
;
A
#
# COMPACT_ATOMS: atom_id res chain seq x y z
N MET A 1 -49.67 -47.70 -33.72
CA MET A 1 -49.45 -46.26 -33.41
C MET A 1 -49.72 -46.11 -31.91
N LYS A 2 -48.73 -46.38 -31.11
CA LYS A 2 -48.84 -46.28 -29.63
C LYS A 2 -47.85 -45.21 -29.14
N LYS A 3 -48.41 -44.15 -28.55
CA LYS A 3 -47.65 -43.09 -27.85
C LYS A 3 -47.27 -43.63 -26.47
N THR A 4 -45.99 -43.74 -26.20
CA THR A 4 -45.48 -44.09 -24.86
C THR A 4 -45.04 -42.81 -24.20
N LEU A 5 -45.77 -42.42 -23.15
CA LEU A 5 -45.53 -41.25 -22.28
C LEU A 5 -44.48 -41.69 -21.23
N LEU A 6 -43.29 -41.09 -21.25
CA LEU A 6 -42.26 -41.31 -20.26
C LEU A 6 -42.39 -40.26 -19.17
N LEU A 7 -42.86 -40.67 -18.01
CA LEU A 7 -43.02 -39.83 -16.81
C LEU A 7 -41.65 -39.80 -16.08
N ILE A 8 -40.94 -38.70 -16.14
CA ILE A 8 -39.73 -38.49 -15.33
C ILE A 8 -40.14 -37.93 -13.99
N PHE A 9 -39.97 -38.73 -12.95
CA PHE A 9 -40.11 -38.33 -11.56
C PHE A 9 -38.92 -37.44 -11.20
N LEU A 10 -39.17 -36.13 -11.02
CA LEU A 10 -38.19 -35.18 -10.49
C LEU A 10 -38.20 -35.31 -8.95
N LEU A 11 -37.26 -36.08 -8.42
CA LEU A 11 -36.99 -36.12 -6.97
C LEU A 11 -36.27 -34.84 -6.57
N ALA A 12 -36.99 -33.87 -6.03
CA ALA A 12 -36.42 -32.69 -5.43
C ALA A 12 -35.71 -33.06 -4.11
N LEU A 13 -34.43 -33.30 -4.17
CA LEU A 13 -33.57 -33.35 -3.00
C LEU A 13 -33.40 -31.90 -2.49
N VAL A 14 -34.14 -31.59 -1.44
CA VAL A 14 -33.93 -30.37 -0.65
C VAL A 14 -32.62 -30.55 0.11
N PHE A 15 -31.54 -30.04 -0.44
CA PHE A 15 -30.32 -29.80 0.33
C PHE A 15 -30.53 -28.51 1.12
N PRO A 16 -30.28 -28.49 2.43
CA PRO A 16 -30.21 -27.22 3.16
C PRO A 16 -29.06 -26.42 2.57
N LEU A 17 -29.37 -25.27 2.01
CA LEU A 17 -28.41 -24.28 1.56
C LEU A 17 -27.76 -23.68 2.82
N SER A 18 -26.79 -24.39 3.39
CA SER A 18 -25.85 -23.77 4.30
C SER A 18 -25.05 -22.78 3.45
N ALA A 19 -25.29 -21.50 3.66
CA ALA A 19 -24.47 -20.44 3.11
C ALA A 19 -23.05 -20.67 3.61
N GLN A 20 -22.25 -21.37 2.81
CA GLN A 20 -20.84 -21.56 3.02
C GLN A 20 -20.18 -20.26 2.54
N MET A 21 -19.75 -19.43 3.50
CA MET A 21 -18.87 -18.30 3.20
C MET A 21 -17.66 -18.81 2.41
N PRO A 22 -17.21 -18.11 1.37
CA PRO A 22 -16.04 -18.53 0.62
C PRO A 22 -14.80 -18.43 1.48
N GLY A 23 -14.20 -19.59 1.80
CA GLY A 23 -12.78 -19.78 1.87
C GLY A 23 -12.03 -19.48 3.13
N GLY A 24 -12.15 -20.32 4.10
CA GLY A 24 -10.96 -20.68 4.91
C GLY A 24 -10.75 -22.18 4.77
N ALA A 25 -9.55 -22.64 4.42
CA ALA A 25 -9.25 -24.06 4.43
C ALA A 25 -9.54 -24.62 5.81
N LYS A 26 -10.15 -25.81 5.88
CA LYS A 26 -10.47 -26.47 7.15
C LYS A 26 -9.19 -26.66 7.95
N VAL A 27 -9.15 -26.14 9.16
CA VAL A 27 -8.01 -26.29 10.08
C VAL A 27 -8.23 -27.55 10.92
N GLU A 28 -7.36 -28.54 10.77
CA GLU A 28 -7.34 -29.71 11.65
C GLU A 28 -6.45 -29.40 12.84
N VAL A 29 -7.00 -29.58 14.05
CA VAL A 29 -6.29 -29.27 15.30
C VAL A 29 -5.21 -30.32 15.56
N SER A 30 -3.96 -29.89 15.65
CA SER A 30 -2.84 -30.77 16.02
C SER A 30 -2.81 -31.00 17.53
N HIS A 31 -2.62 -32.26 17.95
CA HIS A 31 -2.45 -32.63 19.35
C HIS A 31 -0.96 -32.66 19.78
N LYS A 32 -0.03 -32.33 18.88
CA LYS A 32 1.40 -32.24 19.20
C LYS A 32 1.65 -31.01 20.07
N THR A 33 2.38 -31.20 21.18
CA THR A 33 2.77 -30.11 22.06
C THR A 33 4.29 -30.00 22.20
N GLN A 34 4.77 -28.77 22.40
CA GLN A 34 6.19 -28.48 22.65
C GLN A 34 6.30 -27.45 23.77
N VAL A 35 7.35 -27.60 24.60
CA VAL A 35 7.67 -26.60 25.62
C VAL A 35 8.69 -25.62 25.06
N VAL A 36 8.33 -24.33 25.04
CA VAL A 36 9.21 -23.24 24.60
C VAL A 36 9.30 -22.22 25.74
N ASN A 37 10.50 -21.93 26.20
CA ASN A 37 10.74 -21.01 27.34
C ASN A 37 9.89 -21.33 28.59
N GLY A 38 9.77 -22.62 28.94
CA GLY A 38 9.01 -23.07 30.09
C GLY A 38 7.46 -23.05 29.91
N LYS A 39 6.94 -22.65 28.81
CA LYS A 39 5.50 -22.65 28.49
C LYS A 39 5.18 -23.74 27.47
N ARG A 40 4.01 -24.39 27.61
CA ARG A 40 3.56 -25.44 26.69
C ARG A 40 2.68 -24.85 25.60
N TYR A 41 2.96 -25.25 24.37
CA TYR A 41 2.25 -24.80 23.17
C TYR A 41 1.81 -26.00 22.33
N PHE A 42 0.65 -25.91 21.67
CA PHE A 42 0.35 -26.76 20.55
C PHE A 42 1.23 -26.38 19.34
N VAL A 43 1.64 -27.39 18.59
CA VAL A 43 2.45 -27.21 17.38
C VAL A 43 1.54 -27.46 16.18
N HIS A 44 1.28 -26.44 15.39
CA HIS A 44 0.49 -26.52 14.16
C HIS A 44 1.39 -26.24 12.95
N ILE A 45 1.26 -27.05 11.91
CA ILE A 45 1.94 -26.83 10.64
C ILE A 45 0.89 -26.27 9.66
N VAL A 46 1.20 -25.13 9.06
CA VAL A 46 0.29 -24.41 8.20
C VAL A 46 0.07 -25.15 6.89
N ASP A 47 -1.19 -25.39 6.54
CA ASP A 47 -1.59 -25.94 5.26
C ASP A 47 -2.08 -24.83 4.31
N ARG A 48 -2.21 -25.20 3.03
CA ARG A 48 -2.62 -24.29 1.97
C ARG A 48 -3.97 -23.62 2.26
N GLY A 49 -3.99 -22.29 2.22
CA GLY A 49 -5.19 -21.48 2.44
C GLY A 49 -5.57 -21.28 3.91
N GLN A 50 -4.77 -21.75 4.86
CA GLN A 50 -4.96 -21.47 6.28
C GLN A 50 -4.39 -20.09 6.64
N THR A 51 -5.11 -19.38 7.51
CA THR A 51 -4.68 -18.10 8.06
C THR A 51 -4.44 -18.23 9.55
N VAL A 52 -3.61 -17.36 10.15
CA VAL A 52 -3.38 -17.33 11.61
C VAL A 52 -4.70 -17.21 12.37
N TYR A 53 -5.62 -16.41 11.87
CA TYR A 53 -6.96 -16.25 12.46
C TYR A 53 -7.75 -17.57 12.47
N ALA A 54 -7.82 -18.26 11.31
CA ALA A 54 -8.52 -19.53 11.22
C ALA A 54 -7.88 -20.60 12.12
N ILE A 55 -6.54 -20.64 12.16
CA ILE A 55 -5.78 -21.54 13.02
C ILE A 55 -6.07 -21.21 14.49
N SER A 56 -5.90 -19.97 14.94
CA SER A 56 -6.13 -19.56 16.34
C SER A 56 -7.55 -19.88 16.79
N ARG A 57 -8.54 -19.63 15.93
CA ARG A 57 -9.94 -19.90 16.22
C ARG A 57 -10.24 -21.41 16.33
N ALA A 58 -9.60 -22.24 15.49
CA ALA A 58 -9.73 -23.70 15.58
C ALA A 58 -9.21 -24.25 16.90
N TYR A 59 -8.19 -23.60 17.51
CA TYR A 59 -7.67 -23.94 18.81
C TYR A 59 -8.40 -23.26 19.98
N GLY A 60 -9.52 -22.59 19.73
CA GLY A 60 -10.38 -21.94 20.74
C GLY A 60 -9.78 -20.67 21.37
N LEU A 61 -8.81 -20.06 20.70
CA LEU A 61 -8.22 -18.79 21.14
C LEU A 61 -9.09 -17.62 20.70
N LYS A 62 -9.31 -16.64 21.58
CA LYS A 62 -10.12 -15.44 21.31
C LYS A 62 -9.34 -14.38 20.53
N GLU A 63 -8.05 -14.36 20.67
CA GLU A 63 -7.11 -13.46 20.02
C GLU A 63 -6.02 -14.27 19.32
N VAL A 64 -5.30 -13.63 18.39
CA VAL A 64 -4.16 -14.26 17.74
C VAL A 64 -2.99 -14.30 18.72
N GLU A 65 -2.98 -15.28 19.59
CA GLU A 65 -1.89 -15.54 20.55
C GLU A 65 -0.84 -16.52 19.99
N ALA A 66 -0.75 -16.64 18.68
CA ALA A 66 0.20 -17.55 18.07
C ALA A 66 1.63 -16.99 18.16
N VAL A 67 2.59 -17.83 18.51
CA VAL A 67 4.02 -17.51 18.48
C VAL A 67 4.62 -18.17 17.25
N THR A 68 5.24 -17.40 16.38
CA THR A 68 6.02 -17.92 15.26
C THR A 68 7.44 -17.38 15.34
N LYS A 69 8.39 -18.06 14.72
CA LYS A 69 9.76 -17.54 14.55
C LYS A 69 9.86 -16.46 13.48
N LYS A 70 8.80 -16.24 12.73
CA LYS A 70 8.67 -15.26 11.66
C LYS A 70 7.56 -14.27 11.96
N ASP A 71 7.48 -13.23 11.18
CA ASP A 71 6.36 -12.31 11.20
C ASP A 71 5.06 -13.10 10.92
N ILE A 72 4.12 -13.03 11.86
CA ILE A 72 2.85 -13.75 11.86
C ILE A 72 1.96 -13.42 10.65
N HIS A 73 2.28 -12.32 9.96
CA HIS A 73 1.53 -11.82 8.81
C HIS A 73 1.89 -12.52 7.48
N PHE A 74 2.95 -13.34 7.47
CA PHE A 74 3.46 -14.02 6.27
C PHE A 74 3.58 -15.52 6.47
N LEU A 75 2.50 -16.18 6.91
CA LEU A 75 2.48 -17.63 7.03
C LEU A 75 2.48 -18.27 5.64
N GLN A 76 3.43 -19.18 5.45
CA GLN A 76 3.51 -20.03 4.27
C GLN A 76 3.16 -21.46 4.62
N VAL A 77 2.72 -22.23 3.62
CA VAL A 77 2.50 -23.68 3.78
C VAL A 77 3.77 -24.34 4.30
N GLY A 78 3.64 -25.13 5.38
CA GLY A 78 4.75 -25.76 6.08
C GLY A 78 5.35 -24.95 7.22
N ASP A 79 4.93 -23.71 7.44
CA ASP A 79 5.37 -22.93 8.61
C ASP A 79 4.82 -23.54 9.89
N THR A 80 5.63 -23.46 10.96
CA THR A 80 5.23 -23.95 12.28
C THR A 80 4.71 -22.80 13.13
N VAL A 81 3.49 -22.96 13.65
CA VAL A 81 2.83 -22.03 14.55
C VAL A 81 2.68 -22.68 15.92
N TRP A 82 3.12 -21.97 16.97
CA TRP A 82 2.95 -22.39 18.36
C TRP A 82 1.77 -21.63 18.98
N LEU A 83 0.79 -22.38 19.46
CA LEU A 83 -0.45 -21.82 20.02
C LEU A 83 -0.49 -22.16 21.52
N PRO A 84 -0.66 -21.17 22.42
CA PRO A 84 -0.63 -21.40 23.86
C PRO A 84 -1.75 -22.35 24.28
N CYS A 85 -1.40 -23.33 25.12
CA CYS A 85 -2.37 -24.26 25.72
C CYS A 85 -3.11 -23.58 26.88
N LYS A 86 -3.96 -22.60 26.63
CA LYS A 86 -4.78 -21.92 27.65
C LYS A 86 -6.09 -22.66 27.84
N GLY A 87 -6.29 -23.20 29.07
CA GLY A 87 -7.60 -23.66 29.53
C GLY A 87 -8.16 -24.91 28.89
N GLN A 88 -7.44 -25.61 28.01
CA GLN A 88 -7.85 -26.92 27.50
C GLN A 88 -7.29 -28.05 28.40
N LYS A 89 -8.17 -28.99 28.77
CA LYS A 89 -7.72 -30.24 29.39
C LYS A 89 -6.90 -31.02 28.36
N LEU A 90 -5.63 -31.25 28.66
CA LEU A 90 -4.82 -32.15 27.86
C LEU A 90 -5.36 -33.58 28.00
N ALA A 91 -5.22 -34.40 26.98
CA ALA A 91 -5.70 -35.77 26.96
C ALA A 91 -5.11 -36.67 28.07
N ASP A 92 -4.06 -36.21 28.74
CA ASP A 92 -3.37 -36.87 29.82
C ASP A 92 -3.75 -36.38 31.21
N GLY A 93 -4.80 -35.55 31.36
CA GLY A 93 -5.35 -35.18 32.66
C GLY A 93 -4.60 -34.11 33.47
N THR A 94 -3.56 -33.51 32.94
CA THR A 94 -2.77 -32.49 33.66
C THR A 94 -3.34 -31.12 33.45
N THR A 95 -3.82 -30.46 34.50
CA THR A 95 -4.29 -29.07 34.50
C THR A 95 -3.10 -28.13 34.74
N ALA A 96 -2.92 -27.14 33.87
CA ALA A 96 -1.91 -26.10 34.08
C ALA A 96 -2.33 -25.13 35.22
N PRO A 97 -1.41 -24.63 36.04
CA PRO A 97 -1.75 -23.72 37.14
C PRO A 97 -2.19 -22.35 36.59
N GLN A 98 -3.29 -21.83 37.14
CA GLN A 98 -3.74 -20.46 36.90
C GLN A 98 -2.79 -19.48 37.60
N ALA A 99 -2.31 -18.49 36.86
CA ALA A 99 -1.61 -17.34 37.40
C ALA A 99 -2.60 -16.33 37.97
N THR A 100 -2.50 -16.05 39.25
CA THR A 100 -3.23 -14.98 39.94
C THR A 100 -2.54 -13.66 39.67
N ASP A 101 -3.27 -12.75 38.98
CA ASP A 101 -2.85 -11.36 38.83
C ASP A 101 -3.14 -10.59 40.12
N GLN A 102 -2.12 -10.14 40.80
CA GLN A 102 -2.22 -9.12 41.85
C GLN A 102 -2.10 -7.73 41.20
N VAL A 103 -3.20 -7.02 41.23
CA VAL A 103 -3.27 -5.60 40.87
C VAL A 103 -2.78 -4.77 42.06
N THR A 104 -1.70 -4.06 41.88
CA THR A 104 -1.28 -3.01 42.83
C THR A 104 -1.82 -1.66 42.32
N GLN A 105 -2.79 -1.13 43.03
CA GLN A 105 -3.23 0.26 42.91
C GLN A 105 -2.18 1.19 43.53
N SER A 106 -1.84 2.25 42.87
CA SER A 106 -1.12 3.39 43.46
C SER A 106 -1.79 4.70 43.11
N ALA A 107 -1.96 5.47 44.13
CA ALA A 107 -2.82 6.59 44.41
C ALA A 107 -2.77 7.81 43.47
N ALA A 108 -3.90 8.49 43.51
CA ALA A 108 -4.22 9.79 42.93
C ALA A 108 -3.30 10.93 43.40
N ASN A 109 -3.07 11.87 42.50
CA ASN A 109 -2.78 13.25 42.92
C ASN A 109 -3.62 14.22 42.07
N GLN A 110 -4.34 15.05 42.78
CA GLN A 110 -5.22 16.11 42.29
C GLN A 110 -4.38 17.28 41.79
N GLY A 111 -4.69 17.80 40.65
CA GLY A 111 -4.16 19.06 40.12
C GLY A 111 -5.25 19.82 39.38
N THR A 112 -5.57 20.95 39.92
CA THR A 112 -6.61 21.91 39.59
C THR A 112 -6.65 22.34 38.12
N GLY A 113 -7.87 22.36 37.55
CA GLY A 113 -8.13 22.77 36.19
C GLY A 113 -8.02 24.29 35.96
N VAL A 114 -7.46 24.61 34.81
CA VAL A 114 -7.69 25.90 34.13
C VAL A 114 -8.22 25.54 32.74
N GLY A 115 -9.46 25.94 32.49
CA GLY A 115 -10.12 25.76 31.21
C GLY A 115 -9.46 26.64 30.15
N SER A 116 -8.88 26.00 29.16
CA SER A 116 -8.47 26.64 27.93
C SER A 116 -9.47 26.27 26.83
N GLN A 117 -10.15 27.26 26.30
CA GLN A 117 -10.98 27.17 25.10
C GLN A 117 -10.13 26.66 23.92
N PRO A 118 -10.76 25.96 22.94
CA PRO A 118 -10.06 25.58 21.72
C PRO A 118 -9.55 26.86 21.02
N THR A 119 -8.26 26.92 20.79
CA THR A 119 -7.63 28.02 20.05
C THR A 119 -8.06 27.91 18.60
N MET A 120 -8.94 28.82 18.15
CA MET A 120 -9.07 29.13 16.74
C MET A 120 -7.70 29.63 16.26
N VAL A 121 -7.07 28.91 15.37
CA VAL A 121 -5.82 29.33 14.76
C VAL A 121 -6.14 30.58 13.93
N ARG A 122 -5.66 31.73 14.38
CA ARG A 122 -5.56 32.93 13.55
C ARG A 122 -4.71 32.59 12.34
N GLN A 123 -5.12 33.07 11.17
CA GLN A 123 -4.33 33.02 9.95
C GLN A 123 -2.88 33.39 10.24
N PRO A 124 -1.90 32.58 9.85
CA PRO A 124 -0.52 33.01 9.86
C PRO A 124 -0.38 34.17 8.87
N SER A 125 0.22 35.26 9.32
CA SER A 125 0.72 36.34 8.45
C SER A 125 1.56 35.68 7.36
N VAL A 126 1.29 36.03 6.11
CA VAL A 126 2.07 35.64 4.95
C VAL A 126 3.50 36.13 5.19
N GLU A 127 4.36 35.25 5.72
CA GLU A 127 5.79 35.42 5.56
C GLU A 127 6.08 35.25 4.08
N GLU A 128 6.60 36.30 3.46
CA GLU A 128 7.14 36.30 2.11
C GLU A 128 8.12 35.13 2.00
N GLN A 129 7.65 33.97 1.47
CA GLN A 129 8.53 32.88 1.11
C GLN A 129 9.45 33.44 0.02
N LYS A 130 10.73 33.63 0.35
CA LYS A 130 11.76 33.90 -0.64
C LYS A 130 11.68 32.79 -1.67
N GLU A 131 11.23 33.12 -2.87
CA GLU A 131 11.25 32.20 -4.00
C GLU A 131 12.70 31.74 -4.19
N GLU A 132 12.93 30.44 -4.00
CA GLU A 132 14.21 29.86 -4.36
C GLU A 132 14.45 30.06 -5.86
N PRO A 133 15.68 30.39 -6.28
CA PRO A 133 15.99 30.61 -7.68
C PRO A 133 15.64 29.35 -8.49
N ILE A 134 15.01 29.55 -9.66
CA ILE A 134 14.65 28.45 -10.57
C ILE A 134 15.94 27.79 -11.05
N GLY A 135 16.05 26.48 -10.81
CA GLY A 135 17.17 25.67 -11.26
C GLY A 135 17.12 25.37 -12.78
N PRO A 136 18.00 24.52 -13.29
CA PRO A 136 18.05 24.19 -14.72
C PRO A 136 16.78 23.46 -15.18
N VAL A 137 16.18 23.94 -16.24
CA VAL A 137 15.04 23.28 -16.93
C VAL A 137 15.58 22.14 -17.79
N ALA A 138 14.80 21.06 -17.95
CA ALA A 138 15.20 19.93 -18.78
C ALA A 138 15.47 20.31 -20.23
N THR A 139 16.67 19.99 -20.71
CA THR A 139 17.01 20.05 -22.13
C THR A 139 16.72 18.70 -22.75
N ILE A 140 15.66 18.62 -23.57
CA ILE A 140 15.26 17.36 -24.18
C ILE A 140 16.17 17.04 -25.36
N ARG A 141 16.67 15.82 -25.42
CA ARG A 141 17.46 15.36 -26.58
C ARG A 141 16.64 15.47 -27.87
N PRO A 142 17.29 15.84 -28.97
CA PRO A 142 16.58 16.01 -30.25
C PRO A 142 16.11 14.68 -30.89
N ARG A 143 16.41 13.52 -30.30
CA ARG A 143 16.13 12.20 -30.87
C ARG A 143 15.55 11.21 -29.87
N VAL A 144 14.25 11.18 -29.75
CA VAL A 144 13.52 9.95 -29.49
C VAL A 144 13.02 9.46 -30.85
N ASN A 145 13.39 8.25 -31.26
CA ASN A 145 12.85 7.67 -32.49
C ASN A 145 11.54 6.91 -32.16
N PRO A 146 10.36 7.47 -32.51
CA PRO A 146 9.10 6.79 -32.19
C PRO A 146 8.95 5.44 -32.90
N GLN A 147 9.72 5.18 -33.94
CA GLN A 147 9.69 3.93 -34.69
C GLN A 147 10.55 2.82 -34.08
N SER A 148 11.42 3.15 -33.14
CA SER A 148 12.28 2.18 -32.46
C SER A 148 12.68 2.74 -31.10
N ILE A 149 11.92 2.40 -30.08
CA ILE A 149 12.05 2.93 -28.72
C ILE A 149 12.95 2.00 -27.90
N VAL A 150 13.96 2.56 -27.25
CA VAL A 150 14.86 1.83 -26.36
C VAL A 150 14.57 2.20 -24.91
N VAL A 151 14.16 1.23 -24.11
CA VAL A 151 13.91 1.39 -22.68
C VAL A 151 14.94 0.61 -21.90
N SER A 152 15.65 1.27 -20.97
CA SER A 152 16.46 0.57 -19.97
C SER A 152 15.67 0.36 -18.68
N LEU A 153 15.81 -0.84 -18.12
CA LEU A 153 15.28 -1.21 -16.80
C LEU A 153 16.46 -1.54 -15.88
N MET A 154 16.74 -0.65 -14.91
CA MET A 154 17.77 -0.90 -13.89
C MET A 154 17.12 -1.41 -12.61
N MET A 155 17.47 -2.63 -12.22
CA MET A 155 16.89 -3.28 -11.05
C MET A 155 17.95 -3.93 -10.16
N PRO A 156 17.74 -3.96 -8.83
CA PRO A 156 18.65 -4.62 -7.90
C PRO A 156 18.36 -6.13 -7.83
N PHE A 157 18.55 -6.85 -8.94
CA PHE A 157 18.36 -8.30 -8.96
C PHE A 157 19.43 -9.03 -8.14
N ASN A 158 20.64 -8.47 -8.05
CA ASN A 158 21.79 -9.07 -7.35
C ASN A 158 22.03 -10.52 -7.80
N LEU A 159 22.08 -10.76 -9.10
CA LEU A 159 22.16 -12.10 -9.70
C LEU A 159 23.36 -12.90 -9.22
N SER A 160 24.49 -12.24 -8.94
CA SER A 160 25.68 -12.91 -8.39
C SER A 160 25.44 -13.59 -7.04
N GLN A 161 24.39 -13.19 -6.31
CA GLN A 161 24.01 -13.84 -5.06
C GLN A 161 23.16 -15.08 -5.29
N MET A 162 22.51 -15.20 -6.47
CA MET A 162 21.68 -16.35 -6.81
C MET A 162 22.51 -17.63 -6.95
N ASP A 163 23.75 -17.53 -7.45
CA ASP A 163 24.67 -18.67 -7.56
C ASP A 163 25.04 -19.28 -6.20
N LYS A 164 24.87 -18.53 -5.12
CA LYS A 164 25.11 -18.97 -3.75
C LYS A 164 23.94 -19.71 -3.15
N ILE A 165 22.80 -19.74 -3.84
CA ILE A 165 21.60 -20.45 -3.41
C ILE A 165 21.80 -21.94 -3.73
N SER A 166 22.19 -22.72 -2.71
CA SER A 166 22.24 -24.17 -2.85
C SER A 166 20.82 -24.74 -3.01
N THR A 167 20.54 -25.23 -4.21
CA THR A 167 19.28 -25.97 -4.50
C THR A 167 19.25 -27.35 -3.83
N SER A 168 20.38 -27.88 -3.36
CA SER A 168 20.52 -29.23 -2.83
C SER A 168 20.21 -29.35 -1.33
N LYS A 169 20.15 -28.23 -0.58
CA LYS A 169 19.79 -28.20 0.83
C LYS A 169 18.82 -27.04 1.04
N PHE A 170 17.56 -27.32 0.85
CA PHE A 170 16.51 -26.49 1.42
C PHE A 170 16.55 -26.68 2.94
N ASP A 171 17.57 -26.12 3.58
CA ASP A 171 17.66 -26.07 5.02
C ASP A 171 16.63 -25.06 5.51
N VAL A 172 15.61 -25.54 6.20
CA VAL A 172 14.52 -24.73 6.75
C VAL A 172 15.06 -23.62 7.66
N GLU A 173 16.23 -23.83 8.30
CA GLU A 173 16.89 -22.82 9.10
C GLU A 173 17.54 -21.69 8.26
N GLN A 174 17.94 -21.97 7.04
CA GLN A 174 18.51 -20.97 6.13
C GLN A 174 17.43 -20.09 5.50
N ARG A 175 16.19 -20.56 5.34
CA ARG A 175 15.06 -19.78 4.78
C ARG A 175 14.79 -18.48 5.57
N GLY A 176 15.07 -18.44 6.86
CA GLY A 176 14.90 -17.24 7.69
C GLY A 176 16.07 -16.25 7.64
N LYS A 177 17.24 -16.66 7.10
CA LYS A 177 18.46 -15.83 7.06
C LYS A 177 18.77 -15.29 5.67
N THR A 178 18.34 -15.97 4.63
CA THR A 178 18.48 -15.50 3.26
C THR A 178 17.22 -14.76 2.89
N SER A 179 17.18 -13.46 3.15
CA SER A 179 16.17 -12.63 2.51
C SER A 179 16.53 -12.61 1.03
N TYR A 180 15.69 -13.23 0.20
CA TYR A 180 15.78 -13.14 -1.26
C TYR A 180 15.36 -11.74 -1.72
N LYS A 181 16.03 -10.71 -1.20
CA LYS A 181 15.80 -9.31 -1.62
C LYS A 181 15.96 -9.14 -3.12
N SER A 182 16.79 -9.97 -3.73
CA SER A 182 16.96 -10.04 -5.17
C SER A 182 15.67 -10.37 -5.93
N LEU A 183 14.74 -11.08 -5.34
CA LEU A 183 13.44 -11.41 -5.95
C LEU A 183 12.29 -10.53 -5.48
N GLU A 184 12.55 -9.57 -4.58
CA GLU A 184 11.50 -8.69 -4.05
C GLU A 184 10.72 -7.98 -5.15
N PHE A 185 11.41 -7.61 -6.23
CA PHE A 185 10.81 -6.87 -7.35
C PHE A 185 10.67 -7.70 -8.62
N ILE A 186 10.76 -9.03 -8.55
CA ILE A 186 10.68 -9.88 -9.76
C ILE A 186 9.35 -9.67 -10.49
N GLN A 187 8.26 -9.50 -9.76
CA GLN A 187 6.94 -9.30 -10.37
C GLN A 187 6.82 -7.95 -11.08
N PHE A 188 7.62 -6.95 -10.70
CA PHE A 188 7.73 -5.73 -11.49
C PHE A 188 8.28 -6.02 -12.90
N TYR A 189 9.35 -6.82 -12.99
CA TYR A 189 9.90 -7.25 -14.28
C TYR A 189 8.91 -8.08 -15.09
N GLU A 190 8.24 -9.04 -14.46
CA GLU A 190 7.24 -9.90 -15.07
C GLU A 190 6.05 -9.08 -15.62
N GLY A 191 5.54 -8.14 -14.86
CA GLY A 191 4.48 -7.23 -15.30
C GLY A 191 4.88 -6.32 -16.45
N LEU A 192 6.15 -5.83 -16.42
CA LEU A 192 6.68 -5.03 -17.50
C LEU A 192 6.75 -5.81 -18.81
N LEU A 193 7.16 -7.09 -18.76
CA LEU A 193 7.16 -7.97 -19.94
C LEU A 193 5.77 -8.17 -20.52
N LEU A 194 4.72 -8.32 -19.69
CA LEU A 194 3.32 -8.40 -20.17
C LEU A 194 2.89 -7.11 -20.87
N GLY A 195 3.30 -5.96 -20.33
CA GLY A 195 3.06 -4.66 -20.98
C GLY A 195 3.74 -4.57 -22.35
N LEU A 196 4.98 -5.04 -22.46
CA LEU A 196 5.72 -5.09 -23.72
C LEU A 196 5.05 -6.02 -24.75
N GLU A 197 4.62 -7.22 -24.36
CA GLU A 197 3.89 -8.14 -25.25
C GLU A 197 2.61 -7.48 -25.80
N LYS A 198 1.94 -6.68 -24.97
CA LYS A 198 0.74 -5.94 -25.37
C LYS A 198 1.06 -4.82 -26.37
N LEU A 199 2.19 -4.13 -26.18
CA LEU A 199 2.68 -3.11 -27.11
C LEU A 199 3.11 -3.73 -28.43
N GLU A 200 3.84 -4.84 -28.41
CA GLU A 200 4.25 -5.57 -29.61
C GLU A 200 3.04 -6.01 -30.47
N LYS A 201 2.02 -6.58 -29.82
CA LYS A 201 0.75 -6.95 -30.50
C LYS A 201 0.05 -5.74 -31.14
N ARG A 202 0.36 -4.52 -30.71
CA ARG A 202 -0.13 -3.25 -31.31
C ARG A 202 0.81 -2.68 -32.36
N GLY A 203 1.90 -3.38 -32.70
CA GLY A 203 2.84 -2.96 -33.71
C GLY A 203 3.92 -1.98 -33.22
N TYR A 204 4.09 -1.83 -31.90
CA TYR A 204 5.17 -1.01 -31.35
C TYR A 204 6.49 -1.78 -31.38
N ASN A 205 7.56 -1.10 -31.77
CA ASN A 205 8.92 -1.68 -31.77
C ASN A 205 9.67 -1.13 -30.56
N VAL A 206 9.82 -1.97 -29.54
CA VAL A 206 10.46 -1.60 -28.26
C VAL A 206 11.60 -2.56 -27.95
N THR A 207 12.78 -2.02 -27.70
CA THR A 207 13.91 -2.78 -27.19
C THR A 207 14.02 -2.55 -25.69
N LEU A 208 13.96 -3.62 -24.90
CA LEU A 208 14.20 -3.59 -23.45
C LEU A 208 15.65 -3.98 -23.15
N ASN A 209 16.38 -3.05 -22.54
CA ASN A 209 17.72 -3.29 -22.01
C ASN A 209 17.60 -3.50 -20.48
N VAL A 210 17.80 -4.75 -20.01
CA VAL A 210 17.70 -5.10 -18.59
C VAL A 210 19.06 -5.06 -17.94
N VAL A 211 19.18 -4.29 -16.86
CA VAL A 211 20.45 -4.01 -16.18
C VAL A 211 20.34 -4.39 -14.71
N ASP A 212 21.14 -5.37 -14.28
CA ASP A 212 21.27 -5.69 -12.87
C ASP A 212 22.20 -4.70 -12.16
N VAL A 213 21.73 -4.15 -11.05
CA VAL A 213 22.54 -3.31 -10.16
C VAL A 213 22.94 -4.15 -8.95
N GLU A 214 24.13 -4.69 -8.98
CA GLU A 214 24.70 -5.47 -7.90
C GLU A 214 25.27 -4.57 -6.81
N GLY A 215 24.64 -4.55 -5.64
CA GLY A 215 25.04 -3.70 -4.53
C GLY A 215 24.22 -2.41 -4.42
N ASN A 216 24.67 -1.52 -3.54
CA ASN A 216 23.93 -0.29 -3.18
C ASN A 216 24.84 0.95 -3.15
N SER A 217 26.09 0.85 -3.60
CA SER A 217 27.00 1.99 -3.65
C SER A 217 26.79 2.83 -4.91
N ASP A 218 27.27 4.06 -4.88
CA ASP A 218 27.26 4.94 -6.05
C ASP A 218 28.10 4.35 -7.19
N GLU A 219 29.19 3.65 -6.88
CA GLU A 219 30.05 2.98 -7.82
C GLU A 219 29.35 1.81 -8.52
N ASP A 220 28.55 1.03 -7.78
CA ASP A 220 27.76 -0.09 -8.34
C ASP A 220 26.76 0.44 -9.37
N VAL A 221 26.04 1.51 -9.01
CA VAL A 221 25.06 2.15 -9.90
C VAL A 221 25.75 2.74 -11.14
N GLU A 222 26.86 3.45 -10.96
CA GLU A 222 27.60 4.05 -12.07
C GLU A 222 28.18 2.99 -13.01
N LYS A 223 28.75 1.91 -12.47
CA LYS A 223 29.23 0.76 -13.24
C LYS A 223 28.10 0.15 -14.07
N ALA A 224 26.94 -0.13 -13.46
CA ALA A 224 25.79 -0.70 -14.15
C ALA A 224 25.28 0.23 -15.27
N PHE A 225 25.17 1.53 -14.99
CA PHE A 225 24.73 2.53 -15.94
C PHE A 225 25.66 2.62 -17.17
N ASN A 226 26.96 2.66 -16.95
CA ASN A 226 27.95 2.84 -18.01
C ASN A 226 28.20 1.56 -18.81
N SER A 227 28.28 0.39 -18.16
CA SER A 227 28.60 -0.88 -18.82
C SER A 227 27.51 -1.39 -19.75
N HIS A 228 26.28 -0.90 -19.61
CA HIS A 228 25.14 -1.33 -20.41
C HIS A 228 24.59 -0.22 -21.32
N ASN A 229 25.37 0.84 -21.54
CA ASN A 229 25.01 1.96 -22.42
C ASN A 229 23.62 2.57 -22.09
N VAL A 230 23.23 2.60 -20.82
CA VAL A 230 21.92 3.11 -20.37
C VAL A 230 21.71 4.53 -20.86
N ALA A 231 22.78 5.32 -20.92
CA ALA A 231 22.75 6.68 -21.43
C ALA A 231 22.22 6.81 -22.88
N GLN A 232 22.19 5.75 -23.68
CA GLN A 232 21.69 5.77 -25.05
C GLN A 232 20.20 5.43 -25.17
N SER A 233 19.55 5.07 -24.07
CA SER A 233 18.12 4.75 -24.07
C SER A 233 17.25 5.99 -24.22
N ASP A 234 16.00 5.79 -24.64
CA ASP A 234 15.00 6.85 -24.73
C ASP A 234 14.30 7.07 -23.38
N LEU A 235 14.29 6.04 -22.51
CA LEU A 235 13.71 6.06 -21.18
C LEU A 235 14.47 5.13 -20.25
N LEU A 236 14.66 5.54 -19.00
CA LEU A 236 15.15 4.70 -17.91
C LEU A 236 14.03 4.46 -16.89
N ILE A 237 13.75 3.20 -16.59
CA ILE A 237 12.87 2.79 -15.49
C ILE A 237 13.73 2.13 -14.42
N THR A 238 13.50 2.43 -13.14
CA THR A 238 14.29 1.83 -12.07
C THR A 238 13.54 1.62 -10.77
N MET A 239 13.78 0.46 -10.13
CA MET A 239 13.30 0.13 -8.79
C MET A 239 14.31 0.48 -7.69
N LEU A 240 15.37 1.23 -8.02
CA LEU A 240 16.33 1.71 -7.03
C LEU A 240 15.66 2.73 -6.09
N THR A 241 16.07 2.72 -4.83
CA THR A 241 15.55 3.61 -3.79
C THR A 241 16.68 4.34 -3.07
N ARG A 242 16.35 5.43 -2.39
CA ARG A 242 17.29 6.20 -1.55
C ARG A 242 18.55 6.64 -2.32
N GLN A 243 19.75 6.40 -1.75
CA GLN A 243 21.02 6.83 -2.33
C GLN A 243 21.30 6.23 -3.74
N PRO A 244 21.11 4.92 -4.00
CA PRO A 244 21.23 4.38 -5.35
C PRO A 244 20.33 5.06 -6.38
N PHE A 245 19.11 5.43 -6.01
CA PHE A 245 18.24 6.19 -6.91
C PHE A 245 18.77 7.61 -7.16
N HIS A 246 19.26 8.31 -6.15
CA HIS A 246 19.83 9.65 -6.33
C HIS A 246 21.01 9.62 -7.30
N LYS A 247 21.89 8.61 -7.20
CA LYS A 247 23.00 8.45 -8.13
C LYS A 247 22.50 8.16 -9.55
N ALA A 248 21.55 7.25 -9.73
CA ALA A 248 20.96 6.96 -11.04
C ALA A 248 20.28 8.19 -11.65
N ALA A 249 19.56 8.98 -10.85
CA ALA A 249 18.89 10.20 -11.28
C ALA A 249 19.88 11.30 -11.67
N GLN A 250 21.05 11.38 -11.01
CA GLN A 250 22.13 12.29 -11.40
C GLN A 250 22.72 11.87 -12.75
N LEU A 251 23.08 10.61 -12.93
CA LEU A 251 23.62 10.09 -14.18
C LEU A 251 22.64 10.26 -15.35
N ALA A 252 21.36 10.02 -15.11
CA ALA A 252 20.30 10.22 -16.09
C ALA A 252 20.18 11.69 -16.48
N ARG A 253 20.22 12.62 -15.51
CA ARG A 253 20.22 14.06 -15.77
C ARG A 253 21.42 14.49 -16.61
N ASP A 254 22.61 14.06 -16.24
CA ASP A 254 23.86 14.40 -16.95
C ASP A 254 23.85 13.84 -18.37
N ALA A 255 23.18 12.71 -18.58
CA ALA A 255 22.92 12.10 -19.87
C ALA A 255 21.67 12.68 -20.58
N GLN A 256 20.94 13.65 -20.03
CA GLN A 256 19.67 14.17 -20.54
C GLN A 256 18.63 13.05 -20.82
N LEU A 257 18.59 12.05 -19.97
CA LEU A 257 17.72 10.88 -20.05
C LEU A 257 16.62 10.99 -18.98
N PHE A 258 15.37 10.81 -19.38
CA PHE A 258 14.29 10.75 -18.42
C PHE A 258 14.30 9.42 -17.66
N ILE A 259 14.10 9.54 -16.33
CA ILE A 259 14.11 8.41 -15.41
C ILE A 259 12.80 8.31 -14.67
N VAL A 260 12.20 7.12 -14.65
CA VAL A 260 10.95 6.80 -13.95
C VAL A 260 11.25 6.04 -12.67
N ASN A 261 10.73 6.56 -11.55
CA ASN A 261 10.74 5.86 -10.27
C ASN A 261 9.32 5.44 -9.88
N PRO A 262 9.03 4.14 -9.86
CA PRO A 262 7.71 3.61 -9.52
C PRO A 262 7.34 3.72 -8.05
N VAL A 263 8.32 3.63 -7.13
CA VAL A 263 8.07 3.30 -5.72
C VAL A 263 8.36 4.41 -4.72
N ALA A 264 9.09 5.45 -5.13
CA ALA A 264 9.41 6.54 -4.21
C ALA A 264 8.16 7.37 -3.88
N ASP A 265 7.90 7.52 -2.60
CA ASP A 265 6.79 8.32 -2.06
C ASP A 265 7.22 9.76 -1.72
N ARG A 266 8.52 9.98 -1.51
CA ARG A 266 9.06 11.27 -1.07
C ARG A 266 9.09 12.30 -2.20
N PRO A 267 8.59 13.54 -1.97
CA PRO A 267 8.59 14.60 -2.97
C PRO A 267 9.99 15.12 -3.30
N GLU A 268 10.98 14.90 -2.42
CA GLU A 268 12.35 15.41 -2.62
C GLU A 268 13.03 14.84 -3.86
N ILE A 269 12.62 13.65 -4.33
CA ILE A 269 13.28 13.00 -5.47
C ILE A 269 13.11 13.76 -6.78
N VAL A 270 12.09 14.60 -6.89
CA VAL A 270 11.83 15.41 -8.08
C VAL A 270 12.42 16.82 -8.00
N LYS A 271 12.83 17.26 -6.80
CA LYS A 271 13.36 18.62 -6.61
C LYS A 271 14.67 18.82 -7.36
N ASN A 272 14.75 19.94 -8.09
CA ASN A 272 15.96 20.32 -8.86
C ASN A 272 16.44 19.26 -9.86
N ASN A 273 15.56 18.34 -10.27
CA ASN A 273 15.85 17.36 -11.31
C ASN A 273 14.65 17.14 -12.25
N PRO A 274 14.54 17.93 -13.31
CA PRO A 274 13.40 17.92 -14.22
C PRO A 274 13.32 16.65 -15.10
N TYR A 275 14.28 15.73 -14.98
CA TYR A 275 14.26 14.46 -15.71
C TYR A 275 13.59 13.31 -14.96
N VAL A 276 13.17 13.53 -13.70
CA VAL A 276 12.56 12.49 -12.88
C VAL A 276 11.06 12.44 -13.08
N PHE A 277 10.51 11.24 -13.29
CA PHE A 277 9.10 10.92 -13.18
C PHE A 277 8.86 10.06 -11.93
N LYS A 278 8.08 10.55 -11.00
CA LYS A 278 7.68 9.86 -9.76
C LYS A 278 6.25 9.32 -9.92
N CYS A 279 6.11 7.97 -9.93
CA CYS A 279 4.80 7.35 -10.16
C CYS A 279 3.88 7.35 -8.94
N MET A 280 4.43 7.38 -7.72
CA MET A 280 3.60 7.54 -6.53
C MET A 280 3.04 8.95 -6.48
N PRO A 281 1.75 9.13 -6.18
CA PRO A 281 1.14 10.46 -6.06
C PRO A 281 1.85 11.32 -5.01
N SER A 282 1.75 12.63 -5.18
CA SER A 282 2.21 13.60 -4.19
C SER A 282 1.20 13.74 -3.04
N TYR A 283 1.65 14.29 -1.91
CA TYR A 283 0.73 14.62 -0.82
C TYR A 283 -0.30 15.68 -1.23
N GLU A 284 0.07 16.57 -2.14
CA GLU A 284 -0.83 17.56 -2.74
C GLU A 284 -1.95 16.88 -3.56
N ALA A 285 -1.62 15.84 -4.32
CA ALA A 285 -2.61 15.06 -5.04
C ALA A 285 -3.58 14.35 -4.08
N TYR A 286 -3.06 13.73 -3.03
CA TYR A 286 -3.89 13.13 -1.98
C TYR A 286 -4.76 14.16 -1.28
N ALA A 287 -4.20 15.31 -0.90
CA ALA A 287 -4.92 16.39 -0.25
C ALA A 287 -6.06 16.90 -1.12
N LYS A 288 -5.76 17.23 -2.38
CA LYS A 288 -6.75 17.69 -3.36
C LYS A 288 -7.89 16.70 -3.52
N ARG A 289 -7.58 15.42 -3.68
CA ARG A 289 -8.59 14.37 -3.84
C ARG A 289 -9.45 14.18 -2.59
N THR A 290 -8.82 14.21 -1.40
CA THR A 290 -9.52 14.11 -0.11
C THR A 290 -10.51 15.27 0.06
N VAL A 291 -10.03 16.49 -0.15
CA VAL A 291 -10.86 17.70 0.03
C VAL A 291 -11.99 17.76 -0.98
N GLN A 292 -11.76 17.38 -2.24
CA GLN A 292 -12.82 17.26 -3.24
C GLN A 292 -13.89 16.26 -2.81
N ALA A 293 -13.49 15.08 -2.33
CA ALA A 293 -14.42 14.06 -1.88
C ALA A 293 -15.26 14.53 -0.67
N ILE A 294 -14.63 15.24 0.26
CA ILE A 294 -15.32 15.83 1.42
C ILE A 294 -16.34 16.88 0.97
N GLN A 295 -15.96 17.80 0.07
CA GLN A 295 -16.87 18.83 -0.42
C GLN A 295 -18.10 18.25 -1.10
N VAL A 296 -17.92 17.16 -1.86
CA VAL A 296 -19.05 16.51 -2.56
C VAL A 296 -19.90 15.69 -1.61
N SER A 297 -19.29 14.90 -0.74
CA SER A 297 -20.02 13.93 0.10
C SER A 297 -20.49 14.52 1.43
N HIS A 298 -19.79 15.53 1.96
CA HIS A 298 -19.99 16.06 3.33
C HIS A 298 -19.82 17.58 3.40
N PRO A 299 -20.55 18.36 2.55
CA PRO A 299 -20.27 19.79 2.31
C PRO A 299 -20.33 20.68 3.56
N ASN A 300 -21.12 20.29 4.56
CA ASN A 300 -21.32 21.08 5.78
C ASN A 300 -20.75 20.42 7.04
N ALA A 301 -20.07 19.28 6.90
CA ALA A 301 -19.54 18.57 8.05
C ALA A 301 -18.29 19.27 8.60
N PRO A 302 -18.17 19.47 9.92
CA PRO A 302 -16.93 19.98 10.52
C PRO A 302 -15.81 18.98 10.29
N ILE A 303 -14.61 19.50 9.96
CA ILE A 303 -13.44 18.69 9.67
C ILE A 303 -12.51 18.69 10.89
N TYR A 304 -12.21 17.51 11.42
CA TYR A 304 -11.30 17.31 12.53
C TYR A 304 -10.09 16.49 12.07
N ILE A 305 -8.89 17.07 12.18
CA ILE A 305 -7.65 16.44 11.75
C ILE A 305 -6.88 15.99 12.98
N ILE A 306 -6.53 14.71 13.04
CA ILE A 306 -5.74 14.13 14.12
C ILE A 306 -4.30 14.01 13.67
N HIS A 307 -3.36 14.47 14.51
CA HIS A 307 -1.92 14.39 14.25
C HIS A 307 -1.14 13.96 15.50
N SER A 308 0.10 13.54 15.33
CA SER A 308 1.01 13.11 16.42
C SER A 308 2.23 14.03 16.62
N LYS A 309 2.41 15.05 15.78
CA LYS A 309 3.62 15.88 15.71
C LYS A 309 4.88 15.13 15.28
N ALA A 310 4.77 13.97 14.68
CA ALA A 310 5.91 13.24 14.15
C ALA A 310 6.43 13.90 12.86
N LYS A 311 7.73 13.73 12.58
CA LYS A 311 8.36 14.34 11.39
C LYS A 311 7.76 13.87 10.07
N GLY A 312 7.27 12.61 10.01
CA GLY A 312 6.73 12.05 8.79
C GLY A 312 5.37 12.61 8.37
N GLU A 313 4.61 13.19 9.33
CA GLU A 313 3.30 13.78 9.07
C GLU A 313 3.38 15.18 8.44
N SER A 314 4.46 15.92 8.69
CA SER A 314 4.49 17.37 8.42
C SER A 314 4.13 17.71 6.99
N ALA A 315 4.74 17.07 5.99
CA ALA A 315 4.49 17.38 4.58
C ALA A 315 3.06 17.01 4.14
N ALA A 316 2.53 15.87 4.58
CA ALA A 316 1.18 15.46 4.26
C ALA A 316 0.13 16.33 4.97
N LEU A 317 0.39 16.70 6.22
CA LEU A 317 -0.46 17.59 7.00
C LEU A 317 -0.47 19.01 6.42
N GLU A 318 0.69 19.54 6.05
CA GLU A 318 0.84 20.84 5.39
C GLU A 318 0.08 20.89 4.06
N ALA A 319 0.23 19.87 3.21
CA ALA A 319 -0.50 19.78 1.96
C ALA A 319 -2.03 19.74 2.18
N LEU A 320 -2.49 18.98 3.17
CA LEU A 320 -3.92 18.87 3.48
C LEU A 320 -4.49 20.19 4.00
N THR A 321 -3.82 20.83 4.94
CA THR A 321 -4.29 22.11 5.52
C THR A 321 -4.26 23.22 4.49
N ALA A 322 -3.22 23.32 3.67
CA ALA A 322 -3.15 24.27 2.58
C ALA A 322 -4.30 24.09 1.56
N GLU A 323 -4.62 22.85 1.23
CA GLU A 323 -5.71 22.54 0.30
C GLU A 323 -7.10 22.87 0.89
N ILE A 324 -7.30 22.71 2.21
CA ILE A 324 -8.53 23.13 2.89
C ILE A 324 -8.61 24.66 2.95
N GLU A 325 -7.52 25.34 3.32
CA GLU A 325 -7.44 26.81 3.42
C GLU A 325 -7.67 27.52 2.08
N ALA A 326 -7.30 26.88 0.98
CA ALA A 326 -7.63 27.37 -0.36
C ALA A 326 -9.13 27.40 -0.66
N ARG A 327 -9.98 26.85 0.21
CA ARG A 327 -11.44 26.76 0.06
C ARG A 327 -12.17 27.45 1.20
N PRO A 328 -12.59 28.71 1.05
CA PRO A 328 -13.20 29.52 2.12
C PRO A 328 -14.45 28.90 2.76
N SER A 329 -15.12 27.97 2.08
CA SER A 329 -16.31 27.28 2.62
C SER A 329 -15.98 26.17 3.60
N LEU A 330 -14.72 25.77 3.72
CA LEU A 330 -14.29 24.69 4.62
C LEU A 330 -13.56 25.26 5.82
N THR A 331 -13.84 24.65 6.97
CA THR A 331 -13.12 24.95 8.22
C THR A 331 -12.65 23.65 8.85
N TYR A 332 -11.53 23.69 9.55
CA TYR A 332 -11.01 22.51 10.23
C TYR A 332 -10.49 22.83 11.64
N SER A 333 -10.35 21.79 12.45
CA SER A 333 -9.68 21.87 13.76
C SER A 333 -8.62 20.80 13.88
N LEU A 334 -7.46 21.15 14.40
CA LEU A 334 -6.35 20.24 14.66
C LEU A 334 -6.45 19.64 16.06
N PHE A 335 -6.24 18.34 16.17
CA PHE A 335 -6.23 17.61 17.43
C PHE A 335 -4.94 16.79 17.56
N ASP A 336 -4.12 17.14 18.53
CA ASP A 336 -3.03 16.28 18.96
C ASP A 336 -3.58 15.01 19.60
N TRP A 337 -3.16 13.84 19.15
CA TRP A 337 -3.65 12.56 19.67
C TRP A 337 -3.44 12.41 21.19
N SER A 338 -2.36 12.99 21.75
CA SER A 338 -2.12 13.00 23.19
C SER A 338 -3.25 13.69 23.97
N GLN A 339 -4.04 14.53 23.29
CA GLN A 339 -5.19 15.26 23.83
C GLN A 339 -6.53 14.73 23.25
N SER A 340 -6.61 13.47 22.95
CA SER A 340 -7.77 12.83 22.29
C SER A 340 -9.11 13.01 23.04
N ALA A 341 -9.10 13.39 24.32
CA ALA A 341 -10.30 13.80 25.07
C ALA A 341 -10.96 15.05 24.47
N LYS A 342 -10.18 16.00 23.94
CA LYS A 342 -10.72 17.21 23.29
C LYS A 342 -11.51 16.85 22.02
N LEU A 343 -10.97 15.94 21.20
CA LEU A 343 -11.68 15.41 20.04
C LEU A 343 -13.01 14.77 20.45
N THR A 344 -12.99 13.95 21.51
CA THR A 344 -14.20 13.30 22.00
C THR A 344 -15.27 14.33 22.43
N ASN A 345 -14.88 15.42 23.06
CA ASN A 345 -15.79 16.48 23.46
C ASN A 345 -16.34 17.25 22.25
N ALA A 346 -15.50 17.55 21.25
CA ALA A 346 -15.94 18.17 19.99
C ALA A 346 -16.97 17.30 19.25
N LEU A 347 -16.74 16.00 19.17
CA LEU A 347 -17.68 15.05 18.57
C LEU A 347 -19.01 14.90 19.32
N LYS A 348 -19.04 15.13 20.64
CA LYS A 348 -20.28 15.08 21.45
C LYS A 348 -21.18 16.27 21.19
N SER A 349 -20.64 17.45 21.01
CA SER A 349 -21.36 18.72 20.98
C SER A 349 -21.79 19.15 19.57
N GLY A 350 -21.26 18.52 18.51
CA GLY A 350 -21.43 18.95 17.14
C GLY A 350 -22.33 18.04 16.27
N GLU A 351 -22.44 18.42 15.02
CA GLU A 351 -23.00 17.60 13.95
C GLU A 351 -22.08 16.42 13.63
N ARG A 352 -22.55 15.51 12.74
CA ARG A 352 -21.71 14.42 12.25
C ARG A 352 -20.49 14.97 11.52
N ALA A 353 -19.31 14.71 12.06
CA ALA A 353 -18.06 15.29 11.58
C ALA A 353 -17.35 14.39 10.56
N VAL A 354 -16.43 14.97 9.79
CA VAL A 354 -15.35 14.26 9.10
C VAL A 354 -14.14 14.23 10.03
N VAL A 355 -13.56 13.06 10.23
CA VAL A 355 -12.30 12.89 10.96
C VAL A 355 -11.25 12.43 9.97
N ILE A 356 -10.13 13.15 9.88
CA ILE A 356 -8.99 12.78 9.03
C ILE A 356 -7.83 12.41 9.94
N SER A 357 -7.35 11.17 9.83
CA SER A 357 -6.19 10.71 10.57
C SER A 357 -4.92 10.95 9.77
N MET A 358 -4.05 11.80 10.30
CA MET A 358 -2.72 12.10 9.77
C MET A 358 -1.63 11.61 10.75
N TYR A 359 -1.91 10.54 11.50
CA TYR A 359 -0.99 10.01 12.49
C TYR A 359 0.15 9.24 11.82
N ASP A 360 1.38 9.55 12.21
CA ASP A 360 2.59 8.96 11.63
C ASP A 360 2.69 7.45 11.84
N GLN A 361 3.26 6.82 10.84
CA GLN A 361 3.29 5.39 10.58
C GLN A 361 4.53 4.68 11.11
N ASP A 362 4.92 4.87 12.34
CA ASP A 362 5.73 3.84 12.95
C ASP A 362 4.85 2.58 13.07
N LYS A 363 5.05 1.64 12.13
CA LYS A 363 4.20 0.44 11.97
C LYS A 363 3.95 -0.32 13.29
N SER A 364 4.88 -0.25 14.23
CA SER A 364 4.76 -0.93 15.52
C SER A 364 3.79 -0.23 16.48
N LYS A 365 3.63 1.09 16.36
CA LYS A 365 2.74 1.90 17.21
C LYS A 365 1.39 2.14 16.56
N ASN A 366 1.30 2.02 15.25
CA ASN A 366 0.11 2.34 14.46
C ASN A 366 -1.08 1.44 14.85
N ARG A 367 -0.87 0.17 15.08
CA ARG A 367 -1.86 -0.82 15.50
C ARG A 367 -2.66 -0.40 16.74
N ILE A 368 -1.94 0.01 17.79
CA ILE A 368 -2.55 0.44 19.05
C ILE A 368 -3.33 1.73 18.84
N TYR A 369 -2.76 2.68 18.13
CA TYR A 369 -3.42 3.94 17.80
C TYR A 369 -4.70 3.71 17.01
N VAL A 370 -4.65 2.94 15.92
CA VAL A 370 -5.81 2.68 15.05
C VAL A 370 -6.93 2.00 15.84
N SER A 371 -6.63 0.95 16.60
CA SER A 371 -7.62 0.26 17.44
C SER A 371 -8.27 1.22 18.46
N GLN A 372 -7.47 2.05 19.13
CA GLN A 372 -7.99 3.02 20.09
C GLN A 372 -8.87 4.09 19.42
N LEU A 373 -8.45 4.58 18.24
CA LEU A 373 -9.22 5.55 17.47
C LEU A 373 -10.54 4.97 17.01
N LEU A 374 -10.55 3.78 16.41
CA LEU A 374 -11.74 3.10 15.94
C LEU A 374 -12.74 2.88 17.08
N ASN A 375 -12.28 2.37 18.24
CA ASN A 375 -13.12 2.20 19.42
C ASN A 375 -13.73 3.53 19.91
N LYS A 376 -12.93 4.59 19.92
CA LYS A 376 -13.36 5.92 20.34
C LYS A 376 -14.42 6.49 19.38
N LEU A 377 -14.22 6.38 18.08
CA LEU A 377 -15.15 6.92 17.08
C LEU A 377 -16.44 6.08 16.96
N SER A 378 -16.34 4.76 17.04
CA SER A 378 -17.49 3.85 16.96
C SER A 378 -18.43 3.98 18.17
N ALA A 379 -17.95 4.52 19.30
CA ALA A 379 -18.79 4.79 20.47
C ALA A 379 -19.94 5.79 20.21
N PHE A 380 -19.85 6.59 19.15
CA PHE A 380 -20.88 7.55 18.75
C PHE A 380 -22.05 6.91 17.98
N LYS A 381 -22.01 5.60 17.68
CA LYS A 381 -23.09 4.82 17.02
C LYS A 381 -23.61 5.49 15.74
N SER A 382 -24.89 5.83 15.69
CA SER A 382 -25.51 6.48 14.51
C SER A 382 -24.95 7.86 14.17
N ARG A 383 -24.24 8.49 15.09
CA ARG A 383 -23.52 9.77 14.88
C ARG A 383 -22.00 9.57 14.72
N ALA A 384 -21.56 8.33 14.48
CA ALA A 384 -20.16 8.06 14.23
C ALA A 384 -19.65 8.90 13.04
N PRO A 385 -18.47 9.54 13.17
CA PRO A 385 -17.97 10.42 12.13
C PRO A 385 -17.60 9.63 10.86
N TYR A 386 -17.42 10.36 9.75
CA TYR A 386 -16.80 9.83 8.55
C TYR A 386 -15.28 9.82 8.74
N LEU A 387 -14.64 8.69 8.50
CA LEU A 387 -13.21 8.52 8.77
C LEU A 387 -12.39 8.49 7.48
N TYR A 388 -11.38 9.31 7.42
CA TYR A 388 -10.39 9.35 6.33
C TYR A 388 -8.99 9.09 6.88
N SER A 389 -8.16 8.38 6.12
CA SER A 389 -6.74 8.21 6.39
C SER A 389 -5.96 8.16 5.09
N TYR A 390 -4.69 8.59 5.11
CA TYR A 390 -3.78 8.38 3.98
C TYR A 390 -3.12 6.99 4.04
N ASP A 391 -3.29 6.30 5.17
CA ASP A 391 -2.80 4.97 5.39
C ASP A 391 -3.85 3.92 5.11
N ASP A 392 -3.43 2.86 4.47
CA ASP A 392 -4.27 1.69 4.27
C ASP A 392 -4.31 0.81 5.53
N TRP A 393 -5.38 0.96 6.31
CA TRP A 393 -5.59 0.15 7.50
C TRP A 393 -6.16 -1.24 7.21
N SER A 394 -6.46 -1.57 5.98
CA SER A 394 -6.84 -2.93 5.60
C SER A 394 -5.69 -3.92 5.84
N THR A 395 -4.44 -3.42 5.79
CA THR A 395 -3.24 -4.20 6.12
C THR A 395 -3.15 -4.61 7.58
N LEU A 396 -3.96 -4.02 8.47
CA LEU A 396 -4.06 -4.39 9.88
C LEU A 396 -5.10 -5.50 10.11
N TYR A 397 -5.31 -6.32 9.11
CA TYR A 397 -6.24 -7.43 9.16
C TYR A 397 -5.92 -8.37 10.34
N GLY A 398 -6.95 -8.65 11.15
CA GLY A 398 -6.81 -9.44 12.38
C GLY A 398 -6.49 -8.63 13.64
N ASP A 399 -6.03 -7.37 13.51
CA ASP A 399 -5.73 -6.48 14.63
C ASP A 399 -6.84 -5.47 14.90
N ILE A 400 -7.70 -5.21 13.91
CA ILE A 400 -8.81 -4.26 13.98
C ILE A 400 -10.12 -4.90 13.53
N ASP A 401 -11.23 -4.35 14.01
CA ASP A 401 -12.57 -4.77 13.61
C ASP A 401 -13.03 -4.04 12.34
N PHE A 402 -13.10 -4.76 11.24
CA PHE A 402 -13.55 -4.23 9.95
C PHE A 402 -15.00 -3.71 9.98
N ALA A 403 -15.85 -4.20 10.89
CA ALA A 403 -17.18 -3.64 11.09
C ALA A 403 -17.12 -2.19 11.57
N GLN A 404 -16.09 -1.81 12.32
CA GLN A 404 -15.88 -0.41 12.72
C GLN A 404 -15.51 0.45 11.54
N LEU A 405 -14.62 -0.03 10.63
CA LEU A 405 -14.30 0.68 9.40
C LEU A 405 -15.53 0.90 8.52
N GLN A 406 -16.35 -0.14 8.38
CA GLN A 406 -17.63 -0.07 7.65
C GLN A 406 -18.56 1.00 8.24
N ASN A 407 -18.76 0.99 9.55
CA ASN A 407 -19.66 1.92 10.26
C ASN A 407 -19.19 3.38 10.20
N LEU A 408 -17.87 3.60 10.09
CA LEU A 408 -17.23 4.90 9.96
C LEU A 408 -17.15 5.38 8.51
N ASN A 409 -17.64 4.62 7.53
CA ASN A 409 -17.47 4.87 6.10
C ASN A 409 -16.01 5.20 5.78
N TYR A 410 -15.09 4.36 6.29
CA TYR A 410 -13.66 4.56 6.19
C TYR A 410 -13.23 4.78 4.75
N SER A 411 -12.49 5.85 4.50
CA SER A 411 -11.98 6.22 3.19
C SER A 411 -10.46 6.35 3.23
N THR A 412 -9.77 5.77 2.25
CA THR A 412 -8.31 5.74 2.18
C THR A 412 -7.81 5.70 0.75
N PHE A 413 -6.53 6.00 0.57
CA PHE A 413 -5.83 5.76 -0.67
C PHE A 413 -5.26 4.34 -0.63
N TYR A 414 -5.97 3.44 -1.29
CA TYR A 414 -5.60 2.05 -1.32
C TYR A 414 -4.49 1.82 -2.36
N ARG A 415 -3.43 1.16 -1.95
CA ARG A 415 -2.28 0.88 -2.82
C ARG A 415 -2.37 -0.48 -3.47
N ASP A 416 -3.05 -1.41 -2.81
CA ASP A 416 -3.24 -2.74 -3.36
C ASP A 416 -4.42 -2.75 -4.32
N TRP A 417 -4.26 -3.49 -5.39
CA TRP A 417 -5.20 -3.61 -6.47
C TRP A 417 -6.45 -4.35 -6.02
N ILE A 418 -7.45 -3.58 -5.61
CA ILE A 418 -8.79 -4.12 -5.42
C ILE A 418 -9.68 -3.49 -6.48
N SER A 419 -9.50 -3.87 -7.69
CA SER A 419 -10.50 -3.59 -8.71
C SER A 419 -11.20 -4.88 -9.06
N SER A 420 -12.51 -4.84 -8.99
CA SER A 420 -13.38 -5.88 -9.56
C SER A 420 -13.70 -5.62 -11.03
N ASP A 421 -13.04 -4.61 -11.64
CA ASP A 421 -13.26 -4.31 -13.05
C ASP A 421 -12.64 -5.36 -13.97
N GLU A 422 -13.15 -5.44 -15.17
CA GLU A 422 -12.74 -6.45 -16.15
C GLU A 422 -11.28 -6.30 -16.56
N THR A 423 -10.75 -5.08 -16.63
CA THR A 423 -9.36 -4.82 -17.02
C THR A 423 -8.38 -5.43 -16.03
N HIS A 424 -8.69 -5.33 -14.74
CA HIS A 424 -7.89 -5.93 -13.68
C HIS A 424 -7.97 -7.46 -13.72
N LYS A 425 -9.17 -8.01 -13.89
CA LYS A 425 -9.35 -9.45 -14.03
C LYS A 425 -8.59 -10.01 -15.24
N GLU A 426 -8.67 -9.32 -16.38
CA GLU A 426 -7.89 -9.67 -17.58
C GLU A 426 -6.40 -9.68 -17.30
N PHE A 427 -5.88 -8.68 -16.56
CA PHE A 427 -4.47 -8.64 -16.20
C PHE A 427 -4.07 -9.81 -15.29
N ILE A 428 -4.84 -10.09 -14.24
CA ILE A 428 -4.58 -11.23 -13.34
C ILE A 428 -4.57 -12.53 -14.14
N GLN A 429 -5.54 -12.71 -15.05
CA GLN A 429 -5.60 -13.90 -15.88
C GLN A 429 -4.38 -14.01 -16.80
N LEU A 430 -3.97 -12.93 -17.47
CA LEU A 430 -2.78 -12.91 -18.32
C LEU A 430 -1.51 -13.23 -17.52
N PHE A 431 -1.39 -12.68 -16.32
CA PHE A 431 -0.24 -12.92 -15.45
C PHE A 431 -0.20 -14.40 -15.01
N ASN A 432 -1.35 -14.95 -14.59
CA ASN A 432 -1.46 -16.36 -14.19
C ASN A 432 -1.20 -17.31 -15.36
N ASP A 433 -1.71 -17.01 -16.54
CA ASP A 433 -1.48 -17.85 -17.75
C ASP A 433 0.01 -17.89 -18.13
N ARG A 434 0.72 -16.78 -17.91
CA ARG A 434 2.14 -16.66 -18.28
C ARG A 434 3.08 -17.26 -17.23
N TYR A 435 2.80 -17.04 -15.95
CA TYR A 435 3.72 -17.35 -14.84
C TYR A 435 3.20 -18.45 -13.91
N SER A 436 1.98 -18.92 -14.09
CA SER A 436 1.31 -19.95 -13.28
C SER A 436 1.17 -19.56 -11.80
N ILE A 437 1.13 -18.28 -11.53
CA ILE A 437 0.88 -17.67 -10.21
C ILE A 437 0.02 -16.42 -10.39
N GLU A 438 -0.68 -16.01 -9.34
CA GLU A 438 -1.30 -14.68 -9.30
C GLU A 438 -0.28 -13.63 -8.86
N PRO A 439 -0.45 -12.36 -9.27
CA PRO A 439 0.37 -11.26 -8.73
C PRO A 439 0.20 -11.19 -7.21
N THR A 440 1.30 -11.16 -6.48
CA THR A 440 1.30 -11.12 -4.99
C THR A 440 1.43 -9.71 -4.44
N ASP A 441 1.72 -8.75 -5.31
CA ASP A 441 1.90 -7.34 -4.96
C ASP A 441 1.43 -6.42 -6.10
N VAL A 442 1.49 -5.12 -5.84
CA VAL A 442 1.09 -4.08 -6.81
C VAL A 442 2.10 -3.89 -7.95
N TYR A 443 3.30 -4.42 -7.81
CA TYR A 443 4.41 -4.07 -8.70
C TYR A 443 4.21 -4.60 -10.12
N ALA A 444 3.62 -5.79 -10.25
CA ALA A 444 3.35 -6.37 -11.57
C ALA A 444 2.46 -5.48 -12.43
N GLY A 445 1.33 -5.06 -11.89
CA GLY A 445 0.40 -4.20 -12.61
C GLY A 445 0.94 -2.79 -12.81
N MET A 446 1.64 -2.24 -11.81
CA MET A 446 2.30 -0.94 -11.92
C MET A 446 3.31 -0.92 -13.07
N ALA A 447 4.14 -1.95 -13.18
CA ALA A 447 5.13 -2.07 -14.26
C ALA A 447 4.48 -2.18 -15.64
N HIS A 448 3.42 -3.02 -15.75
CA HIS A 448 2.62 -3.15 -16.94
C HIS A 448 2.09 -1.79 -17.42
N ASP A 449 1.54 -0.99 -16.51
CA ASP A 449 0.93 0.28 -16.86
C ASP A 449 1.98 1.38 -17.14
N ILE A 450 3.08 1.40 -16.42
CA ILE A 450 4.18 2.33 -16.66
C ILE A 450 4.72 2.15 -18.09
N ILE A 451 5.02 0.92 -18.51
CA ILE A 451 5.56 0.70 -19.85
C ILE A 451 4.53 1.04 -20.93
N LEU A 452 3.24 0.71 -20.72
CA LEU A 452 2.16 1.08 -21.63
C LEU A 452 2.06 2.60 -21.78
N TYR A 453 2.09 3.34 -20.66
CA TYR A 453 1.93 4.79 -20.66
C TYR A 453 3.08 5.49 -21.36
N PHE A 454 4.31 5.22 -20.93
CA PHE A 454 5.47 5.94 -21.43
C PHE A 454 5.76 5.59 -22.89
N VAL A 455 5.70 4.34 -23.27
CA VAL A 455 5.93 3.92 -24.66
C VAL A 455 4.83 4.46 -25.58
N SER A 456 3.56 4.40 -25.15
CA SER A 456 2.47 5.01 -25.96
C SER A 456 2.62 6.52 -26.09
N GLY A 457 3.06 7.19 -25.03
CA GLY A 457 3.34 8.63 -25.07
C GLY A 457 4.46 9.00 -26.03
N ILE A 458 5.56 8.27 -25.96
CA ILE A 458 6.71 8.44 -26.86
C ILE A 458 6.29 8.16 -28.33
N GLN A 459 5.55 7.10 -28.56
CA GLN A 459 5.07 6.74 -29.89
C GLN A 459 4.16 7.83 -30.50
N GLN A 460 3.27 8.42 -29.67
CA GLN A 460 2.29 9.42 -30.14
C GLN A 460 2.91 10.80 -30.34
N LYS A 461 3.83 11.21 -29.47
CA LYS A 461 4.31 12.60 -29.39
C LYS A 461 5.83 12.74 -29.57
N GLY A 462 6.58 11.65 -29.64
CA GLY A 462 8.04 11.71 -29.67
C GLY A 462 8.60 12.43 -28.43
N THR A 463 9.59 13.30 -28.64
CA THR A 463 10.21 14.11 -27.57
C THR A 463 9.26 15.08 -26.89
N GLU A 464 8.18 15.52 -27.55
CA GLU A 464 7.19 16.43 -26.96
C GLU A 464 6.42 15.78 -25.81
N PHE A 465 6.34 14.44 -25.77
CA PHE A 465 5.76 13.73 -24.65
C PHE A 465 6.40 14.13 -23.32
N PHE A 466 7.70 14.27 -23.27
CA PHE A 466 8.42 14.61 -22.05
C PHE A 466 8.24 16.08 -21.60
N ARG A 467 7.82 16.97 -22.52
CA ARG A 467 7.45 18.36 -22.16
C ARG A 467 6.01 18.45 -21.66
N SER A 468 5.14 17.62 -22.19
CA SER A 468 3.73 17.58 -21.85
C SER A 468 3.27 16.12 -21.80
N PRO A 469 3.54 15.44 -20.65
CA PRO A 469 3.29 14.00 -20.51
C PRO A 469 1.80 13.70 -20.25
N ILE A 470 0.96 14.29 -21.11
CA ILE A 470 -0.49 14.09 -21.05
C ILE A 470 -0.92 13.38 -22.32
N ILE A 471 -1.40 12.16 -22.18
CA ILE A 471 -2.00 11.34 -23.23
C ILE A 471 -3.33 10.77 -22.75
N ALA A 472 -4.17 10.34 -23.68
CA ALA A 472 -5.31 9.51 -23.34
C ALA A 472 -4.79 8.21 -22.68
N THR A 473 -5.46 7.76 -21.65
CA THR A 473 -5.09 6.51 -20.95
C THR A 473 -5.04 5.36 -21.96
N PRO A 474 -3.90 4.71 -22.16
CA PRO A 474 -3.80 3.56 -23.05
C PRO A 474 -4.78 2.45 -22.65
N GLN A 475 -5.43 1.85 -23.64
CA GLN A 475 -6.38 0.77 -23.40
C GLN A 475 -5.72 -0.37 -22.62
N GLY A 476 -6.42 -0.90 -21.62
CA GLY A 476 -5.99 -2.01 -20.79
C GLY A 476 -4.95 -1.63 -19.74
N MET A 477 -4.74 -0.36 -19.46
CA MET A 477 -4.13 0.09 -18.22
C MET A 477 -5.12 -0.09 -17.08
N ILE A 478 -4.59 -0.52 -15.97
CA ILE A 478 -5.30 -0.80 -14.74
C ILE A 478 -5.20 0.43 -13.81
N TYR A 479 -4.00 1.01 -13.75
CA TYR A 479 -3.68 2.14 -12.90
C TYR A 479 -3.44 3.40 -13.76
N PRO A 480 -4.35 4.36 -13.79
CA PRO A 480 -4.16 5.57 -14.57
C PRO A 480 -2.98 6.39 -14.07
N LEU A 481 -2.26 6.99 -15.00
CA LEU A 481 -1.15 7.88 -14.73
C LEU A 481 -1.45 9.27 -15.30
N SER A 482 -1.14 10.30 -14.52
CA SER A 482 -1.27 11.69 -14.94
C SER A 482 -0.15 12.49 -14.27
N PHE A 483 0.74 13.05 -15.07
CA PHE A 483 1.93 13.70 -14.55
C PHE A 483 1.87 15.23 -14.69
N SER A 484 2.25 15.92 -13.62
CA SER A 484 2.53 17.36 -13.65
C SER A 484 3.74 17.67 -12.78
N HIS A 485 4.28 18.87 -12.91
CA HIS A 485 5.32 19.40 -12.03
C HIS A 485 4.88 20.73 -11.44
N SER A 486 5.32 21.02 -10.23
CA SER A 486 4.99 22.28 -9.53
C SER A 486 5.86 23.45 -9.99
N ARG A 487 7.08 23.16 -10.47
CA ARG A 487 8.06 24.14 -10.98
C ARG A 487 8.76 23.58 -12.21
N ALA A 488 9.22 24.45 -13.08
CA ALA A 488 9.89 24.05 -14.33
C ALA A 488 11.22 23.31 -14.15
N ASP A 489 11.89 23.49 -13.03
CA ASP A 489 13.13 22.83 -12.64
C ASP A 489 12.92 21.56 -11.80
N TYR A 490 11.66 21.22 -11.49
CA TYR A 490 11.31 19.98 -10.80
C TYR A 490 10.92 18.90 -11.79
N GLY A 491 11.09 17.66 -11.40
CA GLY A 491 10.55 16.50 -12.12
C GLY A 491 9.02 16.41 -12.00
N TYR A 492 8.49 15.42 -12.63
CA TYR A 492 7.06 15.16 -12.73
C TYR A 492 6.58 14.23 -11.62
N GLU A 493 5.45 14.53 -11.03
CA GLU A 493 4.77 13.67 -10.07
C GLU A 493 3.43 13.24 -10.61
N ASN A 494 3.07 11.98 -10.34
CA ASN A 494 1.75 11.48 -10.66
C ASN A 494 0.70 12.19 -9.80
N GLN A 495 -0.28 12.77 -10.46
CA GLN A 495 -1.39 13.49 -9.84
C GLN A 495 -2.64 12.61 -9.66
N TYR A 496 -2.59 11.40 -10.20
CA TYR A 496 -3.73 10.50 -10.13
C TYR A 496 -3.72 9.73 -8.82
N ALA A 497 -4.68 10.06 -7.97
CA ALA A 497 -4.88 9.41 -6.68
C ALA A 497 -6.32 8.88 -6.60
N ILE A 498 -6.48 7.58 -6.39
CA ILE A 498 -7.79 6.96 -6.23
C ILE A 498 -8.11 6.88 -4.75
N LEU A 499 -9.13 7.61 -4.32
CA LEU A 499 -9.69 7.48 -2.99
C LEU A 499 -10.75 6.38 -3.02
N TYR A 500 -10.64 5.43 -2.11
CA TYR A 500 -11.60 4.35 -1.93
C TYR A 500 -12.35 4.53 -0.61
N ARG A 501 -13.59 4.05 -0.58
CA ARG A 501 -14.40 4.01 0.63
C ARG A 501 -14.88 2.59 0.91
N MET A 502 -14.86 2.21 2.17
CA MET A 502 -15.44 0.94 2.63
C MET A 502 -16.96 0.99 2.53
N SER A 503 -17.53 0.06 1.79
CA SER A 503 -18.97 -0.17 1.63
C SER A 503 -19.22 -1.67 1.49
N ASP A 504 -20.10 -2.21 2.31
CA ASP A 504 -20.41 -3.65 2.35
C ASP A 504 -19.15 -4.54 2.45
N PHE A 505 -18.22 -4.08 3.29
CA PHE A 505 -16.91 -4.72 3.51
C PHE A 505 -16.02 -4.79 2.27
N HIS A 506 -16.29 -4.00 1.25
CA HIS A 506 -15.47 -3.84 0.06
C HIS A 506 -15.01 -2.38 -0.08
N PHE A 507 -13.86 -2.20 -0.69
CA PHE A 507 -13.40 -0.87 -1.07
C PHE A 507 -13.95 -0.50 -2.46
N ILE A 508 -14.76 0.54 -2.52
CA ILE A 508 -15.29 1.09 -3.76
C ILE A 508 -14.65 2.46 -4.05
N PRO A 509 -14.30 2.77 -5.31
CA PRO A 509 -13.74 4.07 -5.63
C PRO A 509 -14.76 5.17 -5.36
N VAL A 510 -14.34 6.25 -4.71
CA VAL A 510 -15.12 7.47 -4.52
C VAL A 510 -15.06 8.26 -5.82
N GLN A 511 -16.21 8.60 -6.39
CA GLN A 511 -16.32 9.40 -7.62
C GLN A 511 -16.00 10.88 -7.39
#